data_4c4c066fb2d5aa03345718866a4a38ea
#
_entry.id   4c4c066fb2d5aa03345718866a4a38ea
#
_cell.length_a   1.000
_cell.length_b   1.000
_cell.length_c   1.000
_cell.angle_alpha   90.00
_cell.angle_beta   90.00
_cell.angle_gamma   90.00
#
_symmetry.space_group_name_H-M   'P 1'
#
loop_
_entity.id
_entity.type
_entity.pdbx_description
1 polymer ?
#
loop_
_entity_poly.entity_id
_entity_poly.type
_entity_poly.pdbx_seq_one_letter_code
_entity_poly.pdbx_strand_id
1 'polypeptide(L)'
;MKRLVPIVTLATTLLCGAAQAQGLPATSFNAVGSIGNLSMYTNREVPFWNETVPKESGGAIKVQVKPFTELGFKGPEIFRLVSAGTLQFATTVLNYNSGEVPMNEATDLVGLVGSVEELQKVVEVFRPTYAKFLEEKHGLKLLGFGTYQAQVIYCRDAFTKVSDLKGRKVRASGASQQAFVGHIGGSPINLAFAEVQPALASGVIDCAITGALSGYRSKWHESAKFISPMPINFGLSAQLANLKWWNTLDPKVQAFLTTNLRKLEDSIFDQAKTETQTGLDCNTGKACSEGPPAAMKLVPVTPEDEALRKDALTKVILPAFASRCGAECVTTWNGTIGEFLKVKIGQ
;
A
#
# COMPACT_ATOMS: atom_id res chain seq x y z
N MET A 1 -37.30 86.28 -17.12
CA MET A 1 -36.98 85.60 -15.90
C MET A 1 -36.89 84.08 -16.23
N LYS A 2 -35.70 83.55 -16.47
CA LYS A 2 -35.46 82.15 -16.77
C LYS A 2 -34.87 81.54 -15.47
N ARG A 3 -35.61 80.58 -14.90
CA ARG A 3 -35.14 79.78 -13.69
C ARG A 3 -34.28 78.64 -14.18
N LEU A 4 -33.02 78.65 -13.76
CA LEU A 4 -32.11 77.50 -13.88
C LEU A 4 -32.41 76.50 -12.72
N VAL A 5 -32.62 75.25 -13.09
CA VAL A 5 -32.74 74.10 -12.15
C VAL A 5 -31.37 73.41 -12.15
N PRO A 6 -30.71 73.17 -10.99
CA PRO A 6 -29.48 72.42 -10.97
C PRO A 6 -29.79 70.91 -10.97
N ILE A 7 -29.16 70.18 -11.92
CA ILE A 7 -29.15 68.72 -11.95
C ILE A 7 -28.07 68.21 -10.98
N VAL A 8 -28.51 67.57 -9.89
CA VAL A 8 -27.62 66.84 -8.96
C VAL A 8 -27.39 65.45 -9.51
N THR A 9 -26.19 65.18 -10.04
CA THR A 9 -25.76 63.86 -10.51
C THR A 9 -25.29 63.03 -9.29
N LEU A 10 -26.11 62.05 -8.89
CA LEU A 10 -25.76 61.11 -7.85
C LEU A 10 -24.79 60.06 -8.40
N ALA A 11 -23.50 60.15 -8.07
CA ALA A 11 -22.50 59.15 -8.46
C ALA A 11 -22.61 57.97 -7.50
N THR A 12 -23.22 56.86 -7.95
CA THR A 12 -23.24 55.57 -7.24
C THR A 12 -21.91 54.86 -7.45
N THR A 13 -21.03 54.95 -6.48
CA THR A 13 -19.80 54.12 -6.44
C THR A 13 -20.17 52.69 -6.11
N LEU A 14 -20.17 51.84 -7.14
CA LEU A 14 -20.19 50.36 -6.98
C LEU A 14 -18.82 49.94 -6.36
N LEU A 15 -18.81 49.70 -5.07
CA LEU A 15 -17.76 48.91 -4.45
C LEU A 15 -17.91 47.45 -4.91
N CYS A 16 -17.23 47.06 -6.00
CA CYS A 16 -16.93 45.67 -6.29
C CYS A 16 -16.01 45.18 -5.19
N GLY A 17 -16.60 44.54 -4.18
CA GLY A 17 -15.87 43.70 -3.22
C GLY A 17 -15.19 42.58 -3.99
N ALA A 18 -13.90 42.73 -4.30
CA ALA A 18 -13.06 41.63 -4.72
C ALA A 18 -13.07 40.61 -3.60
N ALA A 19 -13.89 39.55 -3.72
CA ALA A 19 -13.70 38.35 -2.94
C ALA A 19 -12.29 37.85 -3.25
N GLN A 20 -11.34 38.21 -2.40
CA GLN A 20 -10.02 37.61 -2.44
C GLN A 20 -10.25 36.10 -2.25
N ALA A 21 -9.99 35.34 -3.28
CA ALA A 21 -9.82 33.90 -3.16
C ALA A 21 -8.68 33.71 -2.14
N GLN A 22 -9.05 33.50 -0.88
CA GLN A 22 -8.07 33.25 0.17
C GLN A 22 -7.32 31.99 -0.24
N GLY A 23 -6.04 32.13 -0.58
CA GLY A 23 -5.15 31.02 -0.88
C GLY A 23 -5.12 29.99 0.25
N LEU A 24 -4.49 28.88 0.00
CA LEU A 24 -4.27 27.88 1.05
C LEU A 24 -3.43 28.49 2.19
N PRO A 25 -3.79 28.30 3.46
CA PRO A 25 -2.97 28.76 4.58
C PRO A 25 -1.63 28.03 4.62
N ALA A 26 -0.58 28.75 5.02
CA ALA A 26 0.75 28.19 5.16
C ALA A 26 0.75 27.01 6.15
N THR A 27 1.17 25.86 5.68
CA THR A 27 1.15 24.61 6.47
C THR A 27 2.47 23.87 6.25
N SER A 28 3.05 23.35 7.33
CA SER A 28 4.24 22.50 7.24
C SER A 28 4.15 21.31 8.19
N PHE A 29 4.60 20.14 7.75
CA PHE A 29 4.65 18.93 8.55
C PHE A 29 5.67 17.92 8.00
N ASN A 30 5.96 16.90 8.81
CA ASN A 30 6.80 15.77 8.40
C ASN A 30 5.93 14.60 7.97
N ALA A 31 6.25 14.01 6.81
CA ALA A 31 5.65 12.79 6.32
C ALA A 31 6.66 11.63 6.42
N VAL A 32 6.21 10.52 6.95
CA VAL A 32 6.97 9.27 6.88
C VAL A 32 6.51 8.50 5.64
N GLY A 33 7.41 8.36 4.67
CA GLY A 33 7.16 7.62 3.44
C GLY A 33 7.35 6.12 3.61
N SER A 34 7.09 5.37 2.55
CA SER A 34 7.20 3.91 2.49
C SER A 34 8.66 3.42 2.50
N ILE A 35 8.95 2.26 1.93
CA ILE A 35 10.30 1.65 1.89
C ILE A 35 11.19 2.40 0.90
N GLY A 36 12.29 2.97 1.39
CA GLY A 36 13.07 4.00 0.70
C GLY A 36 13.68 3.63 -0.64
N ASN A 37 14.08 2.37 -0.84
CA ASN A 37 14.67 1.91 -2.10
C ASN A 37 13.64 1.38 -3.12
N LEU A 38 12.34 1.36 -2.77
CA LEU A 38 11.31 0.84 -3.66
C LEU A 38 10.66 1.93 -4.52
N SER A 39 10.15 1.51 -5.67
CA SER A 39 9.59 2.39 -6.71
C SER A 39 8.43 3.26 -6.22
N MET A 40 7.57 2.74 -5.34
CA MET A 40 6.49 3.53 -4.74
C MET A 40 7.03 4.77 -4.03
N TYR A 41 8.12 4.64 -3.26
CA TYR A 41 8.74 5.78 -2.60
C TYR A 41 9.49 6.68 -3.59
N THR A 42 10.44 6.11 -4.35
CA THR A 42 11.34 6.89 -5.20
C THR A 42 10.64 7.57 -6.38
N ASN A 43 9.66 6.89 -6.98
CA ASN A 43 9.04 7.34 -8.23
C ASN A 43 7.67 7.98 -8.03
N ARG A 44 7.06 7.87 -6.83
CA ARG A 44 5.72 8.42 -6.54
C ARG A 44 5.70 9.32 -5.32
N GLU A 45 6.08 8.83 -4.13
CA GLU A 45 5.98 9.65 -2.91
C GLU A 45 6.95 10.84 -2.92
N VAL A 46 8.21 10.64 -3.31
CA VAL A 46 9.20 11.72 -3.34
C VAL A 46 8.81 12.84 -4.32
N PRO A 47 8.50 12.58 -5.61
CA PRO A 47 8.04 13.62 -6.53
C PRO A 47 6.72 14.27 -6.08
N PHE A 48 5.81 13.49 -5.50
CA PHE A 48 4.56 14.04 -4.98
C PHE A 48 4.79 15.10 -3.90
N TRP A 49 5.56 14.78 -2.87
CA TRP A 49 5.78 15.68 -1.74
C TRP A 49 6.73 16.84 -2.07
N ASN A 50 7.75 16.61 -2.90
CA ASN A 50 8.79 17.61 -3.18
C ASN A 50 8.48 18.51 -4.39
N GLU A 51 7.62 18.06 -5.30
CA GLU A 51 7.31 18.79 -6.55
C GLU A 51 5.82 19.10 -6.68
N THR A 52 4.96 18.06 -6.64
CA THR A 52 3.52 18.21 -6.89
C THR A 52 2.85 19.05 -5.81
N VAL A 53 3.04 18.73 -4.54
CA VAL A 53 2.41 19.45 -3.43
C VAL A 53 2.83 20.93 -3.38
N PRO A 54 4.12 21.30 -3.45
CA PRO A 54 4.52 22.71 -3.52
C PRO A 54 3.95 23.42 -4.74
N LYS A 55 3.98 22.82 -5.92
CA LYS A 55 3.46 23.40 -7.15
C LYS A 55 1.96 23.65 -7.08
N GLU A 56 1.17 22.64 -6.73
CA GLU A 56 -0.29 22.70 -6.69
C GLU A 56 -0.82 23.60 -5.56
N SER A 57 -0.07 23.74 -4.45
CA SER A 57 -0.41 24.62 -3.34
C SER A 57 0.10 26.05 -3.48
N GLY A 58 0.81 26.39 -4.58
CA GLY A 58 1.49 27.67 -4.73
C GLY A 58 2.55 27.93 -3.65
N GLY A 59 3.18 26.89 -3.13
CA GLY A 59 4.19 26.94 -2.06
C GLY A 59 3.62 27.07 -0.65
N ALA A 60 2.31 27.07 -0.49
CA ALA A 60 1.66 27.18 0.84
C ALA A 60 1.88 25.95 1.71
N ILE A 61 1.94 24.76 1.11
CA ILE A 61 2.15 23.51 1.85
C ILE A 61 3.58 23.02 1.64
N LYS A 62 4.30 22.82 2.75
CA LYS A 62 5.69 22.33 2.78
C LYS A 62 5.77 21.05 3.58
N VAL A 63 6.25 19.98 2.97
CA VAL A 63 6.35 18.67 3.60
C VAL A 63 7.78 18.15 3.48
N GLN A 64 8.34 17.68 4.59
CA GLN A 64 9.59 16.93 4.58
C GLN A 64 9.24 15.45 4.61
N VAL A 65 9.51 14.74 3.50
CA VAL A 65 9.27 13.29 3.43
C VAL A 65 10.58 12.54 3.64
N LYS A 66 10.55 11.54 4.51
CA LYS A 66 11.63 10.55 4.67
C LYS A 66 11.02 9.16 4.73
N PRO A 67 11.66 8.15 4.13
CA PRO A 67 11.14 6.79 4.20
C PRO A 67 11.34 6.23 5.61
N PHE A 68 10.44 5.39 6.08
CA PHE A 68 10.55 4.83 7.42
C PHE A 68 11.86 4.06 7.65
N THR A 69 12.42 3.47 6.59
CA THR A 69 13.69 2.73 6.64
C THR A 69 14.91 3.60 6.95
N GLU A 70 14.92 4.87 6.54
CA GLU A 70 15.99 5.83 6.89
C GLU A 70 15.81 6.41 8.30
N LEU A 71 14.59 6.34 8.85
CA LEU A 71 14.29 6.77 10.22
C LEU A 71 14.56 5.67 11.26
N GLY A 72 15.09 4.52 10.82
CA GLY A 72 15.40 3.38 11.68
C GLY A 72 14.20 2.51 12.05
N PHE A 73 13.03 2.71 11.40
CA PHE A 73 11.87 1.87 11.62
C PHE A 73 11.91 0.61 10.72
N LYS A 74 11.36 -0.48 11.24
CA LYS A 74 11.27 -1.77 10.53
C LYS A 74 9.96 -1.94 9.75
N GLY A 75 8.97 -1.10 10.02
CA GLY A 75 7.67 -1.06 9.35
C GLY A 75 6.47 -1.43 10.22
N PRO A 76 6.47 -2.55 10.97
CA PRO A 76 5.30 -2.95 11.78
C PRO A 76 4.87 -1.91 12.80
N GLU A 77 5.78 -1.14 13.38
CA GLU A 77 5.50 -0.09 14.37
C GLU A 77 4.82 1.15 13.80
N ILE A 78 4.91 1.41 12.49
CA ILE A 78 4.42 2.66 11.88
C ILE A 78 2.93 2.88 12.15
N PHE A 79 2.10 1.86 11.93
CA PHE A 79 0.65 1.95 12.17
C PHE A 79 0.34 2.42 13.60
N ARG A 80 1.00 1.82 14.59
CA ARG A 80 0.82 2.16 16.00
C ARG A 80 1.33 3.57 16.33
N LEU A 81 2.46 3.97 15.75
CA LEU A 81 3.04 5.31 15.99
C LEU A 81 2.17 6.43 15.44
N VAL A 82 1.51 6.24 14.27
CA VAL A 82 0.54 7.21 13.74
C VAL A 82 -0.73 7.21 14.61
N SER A 83 -1.24 6.04 15.00
CA SER A 83 -2.41 5.94 15.88
C SER A 83 -2.18 6.63 17.22
N ALA A 84 -1.00 6.47 17.81
CA ALA A 84 -0.61 7.13 19.07
C ALA A 84 -0.34 8.63 18.93
N GLY A 85 -0.24 9.17 17.71
CA GLY A 85 0.08 10.58 17.45
C GLY A 85 1.58 10.92 17.54
N THR A 86 2.45 9.92 17.69
CA THR A 86 3.90 10.11 17.62
C THR A 86 4.33 10.54 16.22
N LEU A 87 3.68 9.98 15.21
CA LEU A 87 3.80 10.40 13.81
C LEU A 87 2.49 11.07 13.39
N GLN A 88 2.59 12.21 12.72
CA GLN A 88 1.43 12.96 12.22
C GLN A 88 0.84 12.32 10.96
N PHE A 89 1.72 11.91 10.05
CA PHE A 89 1.39 11.31 8.76
C PHE A 89 2.41 10.23 8.41
N ALA A 90 1.94 9.06 7.95
CA ALA A 90 2.81 8.05 7.41
C ALA A 90 2.14 7.17 6.36
N THR A 91 2.96 6.63 5.44
CA THR A 91 2.62 5.47 4.62
C THR A 91 3.00 4.20 5.38
N THR A 92 2.05 3.31 5.62
CA THR A 92 2.26 2.03 6.30
C THR A 92 1.90 0.86 5.39
N VAL A 93 2.66 -0.23 5.49
CA VAL A 93 2.36 -1.50 4.81
C VAL A 93 1.35 -2.26 5.67
N LEU A 94 0.12 -2.39 5.19
CA LEU A 94 -1.01 -2.82 6.01
C LEU A 94 -0.87 -4.25 6.55
N ASN A 95 -0.39 -5.18 5.74
CA ASN A 95 -0.26 -6.57 6.14
C ASN A 95 0.76 -6.82 7.26
N TYR A 96 1.67 -5.86 7.53
CA TYR A 96 2.64 -5.99 8.63
C TYR A 96 1.97 -6.07 10.02
N ASN A 97 0.79 -5.49 10.16
CA ASN A 97 0.00 -5.50 11.40
C ASN A 97 -1.22 -6.43 11.34
N SER A 98 -1.35 -7.25 10.29
CA SER A 98 -2.54 -8.08 10.08
C SER A 98 -2.77 -9.15 11.16
N GLY A 99 -1.75 -9.51 11.93
CA GLY A 99 -1.89 -10.38 13.09
C GLY A 99 -2.68 -9.74 14.24
N GLU A 100 -2.45 -8.44 14.49
CA GLU A 100 -3.08 -7.65 15.55
C GLU A 100 -4.35 -6.95 15.05
N VAL A 101 -4.34 -6.49 13.81
CA VAL A 101 -5.42 -5.74 13.17
C VAL A 101 -5.82 -6.43 11.88
N PRO A 102 -6.65 -7.49 11.94
CA PRO A 102 -7.00 -8.30 10.76
C PRO A 102 -7.61 -7.50 9.60
N MET A 103 -8.37 -6.45 9.89
CA MET A 103 -8.95 -5.54 8.88
C MET A 103 -7.90 -4.94 7.94
N ASN A 104 -6.63 -4.85 8.35
CA ASN A 104 -5.53 -4.33 7.54
C ASN A 104 -5.19 -5.24 6.33
N GLU A 105 -5.55 -6.51 6.35
CA GLU A 105 -5.35 -7.39 5.18
C GLU A 105 -6.65 -7.80 4.48
N ALA A 106 -7.80 -7.26 4.92
CA ALA A 106 -9.12 -7.67 4.44
C ALA A 106 -9.29 -7.64 2.92
N THR A 107 -8.61 -6.72 2.23
CA THR A 107 -8.67 -6.52 0.77
C THR A 107 -7.54 -7.21 0.01
N ASP A 108 -6.49 -7.67 0.70
CA ASP A 108 -5.27 -8.23 0.10
C ASP A 108 -4.91 -9.61 0.69
N LEU A 109 -5.91 -10.42 0.98
CA LEU A 109 -5.72 -11.81 1.44
C LEU A 109 -5.09 -12.65 0.32
N VAL A 110 -4.25 -13.62 0.70
CA VAL A 110 -3.64 -14.55 -0.26
C VAL A 110 -4.71 -15.23 -1.11
N GLY A 111 -4.55 -15.14 -2.43
CA GLY A 111 -5.45 -15.75 -3.40
C GLY A 111 -6.77 -15.01 -3.64
N LEU A 112 -7.04 -13.90 -2.95
CA LEU A 112 -8.31 -13.16 -3.08
C LEU A 112 -8.50 -12.55 -4.46
N VAL A 113 -7.46 -11.93 -5.01
CA VAL A 113 -7.45 -11.30 -6.32
C VAL A 113 -6.24 -11.76 -7.15
N GLY A 114 -6.33 -11.63 -8.47
CA GLY A 114 -5.29 -12.07 -9.39
C GLY A 114 -4.51 -10.94 -10.06
N SER A 115 -4.99 -9.70 -9.96
CA SER A 115 -4.36 -8.54 -10.60
C SER A 115 -4.47 -7.27 -9.75
N VAL A 116 -3.64 -6.27 -10.09
CA VAL A 116 -3.69 -4.93 -9.46
C VAL A 116 -5.02 -4.24 -9.74
N GLU A 117 -5.59 -4.45 -10.91
CA GLU A 117 -6.88 -3.89 -11.31
C GLU A 117 -8.05 -4.46 -10.48
N GLU A 118 -8.01 -5.76 -10.18
CA GLU A 118 -8.97 -6.39 -9.27
C GLU A 118 -8.80 -5.88 -7.85
N LEU A 119 -7.55 -5.77 -7.36
CA LEU A 119 -7.24 -5.20 -6.05
C LEU A 119 -7.81 -3.78 -5.94
N GLN A 120 -7.58 -2.92 -6.94
CA GLN A 120 -8.07 -1.55 -6.94
C GLN A 120 -9.59 -1.48 -6.77
N LYS A 121 -10.34 -2.36 -7.46
CA LYS A 121 -11.80 -2.44 -7.33
C LYS A 121 -12.23 -2.88 -5.93
N VAL A 122 -11.58 -3.89 -5.38
CA VAL A 122 -11.86 -4.39 -4.00
C VAL A 122 -11.58 -3.31 -2.97
N VAL A 123 -10.47 -2.58 -3.12
CA VAL A 123 -10.10 -1.44 -2.25
C VAL A 123 -11.17 -0.34 -2.30
N GLU A 124 -11.68 0.02 -3.48
CA GLU A 124 -12.73 1.05 -3.60
C GLU A 124 -14.04 0.62 -2.93
N VAL A 125 -14.45 -0.63 -3.10
CA VAL A 125 -15.65 -1.17 -2.44
C VAL A 125 -15.51 -1.14 -0.92
N PHE A 126 -14.32 -1.42 -0.40
CA PHE A 126 -14.08 -1.53 1.04
C PHE A 126 -13.70 -0.20 1.70
N ARG A 127 -13.28 0.80 0.94
CA ARG A 127 -12.79 2.09 1.43
C ARG A 127 -13.67 2.76 2.49
N PRO A 128 -14.99 2.94 2.29
CA PRO A 128 -15.83 3.61 3.30
C PRO A 128 -15.84 2.86 4.63
N THR A 129 -15.93 1.54 4.56
CA THR A 129 -15.91 0.64 5.72
C THR A 129 -14.59 0.72 6.47
N TYR A 130 -13.48 0.66 5.74
CA TYR A 130 -12.15 0.69 6.33
C TYR A 130 -11.82 2.07 6.91
N ALA A 131 -12.20 3.15 6.23
CA ALA A 131 -12.03 4.52 6.73
C ALA A 131 -12.77 4.72 8.07
N LYS A 132 -14.01 4.28 8.16
CA LYS A 132 -14.80 4.33 9.40
C LYS A 132 -14.13 3.51 10.51
N PHE A 133 -13.71 2.29 10.23
CA PHE A 133 -13.01 1.43 11.17
C PHE A 133 -11.73 2.11 11.71
N LEU A 134 -10.93 2.71 10.85
CA LEU A 134 -9.71 3.42 11.24
C LEU A 134 -9.99 4.63 12.13
N GLU A 135 -11.01 5.42 11.80
CA GLU A 135 -11.39 6.59 12.60
C GLU A 135 -11.90 6.17 13.99
N GLU A 136 -12.80 5.21 14.06
CA GLU A 136 -13.48 4.81 15.31
C GLU A 136 -12.58 3.97 16.25
N LYS A 137 -11.78 3.07 15.69
CA LYS A 137 -11.01 2.10 16.49
C LYS A 137 -9.55 2.51 16.71
N HIS A 138 -8.98 3.30 15.79
CA HIS A 138 -7.55 3.61 15.81
C HIS A 138 -7.22 5.11 15.84
N GLY A 139 -8.23 6.00 15.72
CA GLY A 139 -7.99 7.45 15.68
C GLY A 139 -7.14 7.85 14.47
N LEU A 140 -7.35 7.21 13.33
CA LEU A 140 -6.61 7.41 12.08
C LEU A 140 -7.51 7.92 10.97
N LYS A 141 -7.02 8.89 10.19
CA LYS A 141 -7.64 9.34 8.94
C LYS A 141 -7.01 8.60 7.77
N LEU A 142 -7.83 7.89 7.00
CA LEU A 142 -7.43 7.31 5.72
C LEU A 142 -7.43 8.41 4.64
N LEU A 143 -6.29 8.60 3.98
CA LEU A 143 -6.12 9.63 2.95
C LEU A 143 -5.91 9.02 1.55
N GLY A 144 -5.35 7.84 1.48
CA GLY A 144 -5.15 7.10 0.25
C GLY A 144 -4.64 5.69 0.51
N PHE A 145 -4.67 4.87 -0.53
CA PHE A 145 -3.99 3.59 -0.53
C PHE A 145 -2.76 3.63 -1.44
N GLY A 146 -1.91 2.65 -1.31
CA GLY A 146 -0.86 2.34 -2.23
C GLY A 146 -0.73 0.83 -2.36
N THR A 147 -0.06 0.37 -3.40
CA THR A 147 0.20 -1.06 -3.57
C THR A 147 1.58 -1.27 -4.18
N TYR A 148 2.17 -2.41 -3.89
CA TYR A 148 3.32 -2.92 -4.60
C TYR A 148 2.84 -3.84 -5.74
N GLN A 149 3.80 -4.43 -6.44
CA GLN A 149 3.57 -5.42 -7.48
C GLN A 149 3.06 -6.74 -6.89
N ALA A 150 2.65 -7.68 -7.76
CA ALA A 150 2.35 -9.03 -7.31
C ALA A 150 3.49 -9.58 -6.45
N GLN A 151 3.14 -10.02 -5.25
CA GLN A 151 4.04 -10.69 -4.33
C GLN A 151 4.27 -12.09 -4.86
N VAL A 152 5.52 -12.40 -5.19
CA VAL A 152 5.95 -13.64 -5.84
C VAL A 152 6.95 -14.39 -4.94
N ILE A 153 7.26 -15.63 -5.28
CA ILE A 153 8.13 -16.49 -4.48
C ILE A 153 9.56 -16.43 -5.00
N TYR A 154 10.50 -16.10 -4.13
CA TYR A 154 11.94 -16.17 -4.34
C TYR A 154 12.53 -17.30 -3.54
N CYS A 155 13.35 -18.18 -4.12
CA CYS A 155 14.02 -19.25 -3.40
C CYS A 155 15.51 -19.32 -3.76
N ARG A 156 16.33 -19.74 -2.78
CA ARG A 156 17.75 -20.02 -2.96
C ARG A 156 17.95 -21.26 -3.82
N ASP A 157 17.26 -22.33 -3.50
CA ASP A 157 17.39 -23.64 -4.10
C ASP A 157 16.24 -23.97 -5.03
N ALA A 158 16.48 -24.87 -5.97
CA ALA A 158 15.54 -25.26 -7.00
C ALA A 158 14.22 -25.80 -6.43
N PHE A 159 13.14 -25.42 -7.08
CA PHE A 159 11.81 -26.00 -6.93
C PHE A 159 11.13 -25.99 -8.30
N THR A 160 10.12 -26.81 -8.49
CA THR A 160 9.39 -26.95 -9.75
C THR A 160 7.92 -26.57 -9.61
N LYS A 161 7.38 -26.63 -8.40
CA LYS A 161 6.01 -26.27 -8.03
C LYS A 161 5.94 -25.80 -6.58
N VAL A 162 4.89 -25.11 -6.23
CA VAL A 162 4.74 -24.47 -4.89
C VAL A 162 4.72 -25.51 -3.76
N SER A 163 4.21 -26.69 -3.98
CA SER A 163 4.23 -27.76 -2.97
C SER A 163 5.65 -28.27 -2.62
N ASP A 164 6.66 -27.98 -3.46
CA ASP A 164 8.08 -28.28 -3.14
C ASP A 164 8.65 -27.40 -2.04
N LEU A 165 7.90 -26.38 -1.60
CA LEU A 165 8.27 -25.53 -0.46
C LEU A 165 8.01 -26.21 0.89
N LYS A 166 7.45 -27.42 0.89
CA LYS A 166 7.28 -28.23 2.10
C LYS A 166 8.61 -28.40 2.84
N GLY A 167 8.61 -28.10 4.15
CA GLY A 167 9.78 -28.16 5.02
C GLY A 167 10.73 -26.97 4.89
N ARG A 168 10.57 -26.06 3.89
CA ARG A 168 11.41 -24.87 3.72
C ARG A 168 10.99 -23.75 4.67
N LYS A 169 11.96 -22.96 5.10
CA LYS A 169 11.73 -21.71 5.85
C LYS A 169 11.43 -20.59 4.86
N VAL A 170 10.19 -20.11 4.88
CA VAL A 170 9.71 -19.11 3.91
C VAL A 170 9.37 -17.81 4.65
N ARG A 171 10.03 -16.71 4.30
CA ARG A 171 9.67 -15.39 4.83
C ARG A 171 8.32 -14.97 4.29
N ALA A 172 7.44 -14.61 5.21
CA ALA A 172 6.09 -14.08 4.96
C ALA A 172 5.92 -12.74 5.69
N SER A 173 5.27 -11.78 5.04
CA SER A 173 5.15 -10.40 5.56
C SER A 173 3.86 -10.12 6.34
N GLY A 174 2.88 -11.03 6.29
CA GLY A 174 1.59 -10.86 6.95
C GLY A 174 0.94 -12.19 7.31
N ALA A 175 -0.17 -12.13 8.04
CA ALA A 175 -0.79 -13.33 8.62
C ALA A 175 -1.38 -14.25 7.54
N SER A 176 -1.97 -13.74 6.47
CA SER A 176 -2.49 -14.59 5.38
C SER A 176 -1.37 -15.29 4.61
N GLN A 177 -0.22 -14.63 4.38
CA GLN A 177 0.96 -15.29 3.81
C GLN A 177 1.51 -16.39 4.73
N GLN A 178 1.55 -16.14 6.05
CA GLN A 178 1.98 -17.16 7.03
C GLN A 178 1.06 -18.38 6.99
N ALA A 179 -0.26 -18.16 6.97
CA ALA A 179 -1.25 -19.23 6.86
C ALA A 179 -1.07 -20.03 5.55
N PHE A 180 -0.81 -19.35 4.43
CA PHE A 180 -0.55 -20.00 3.15
C PHE A 180 0.73 -20.86 3.19
N VAL A 181 1.83 -20.30 3.71
CA VAL A 181 3.10 -21.05 3.87
C VAL A 181 2.92 -22.27 4.75
N GLY A 182 2.20 -22.14 5.87
CA GLY A 182 1.87 -23.28 6.72
C GLY A 182 1.03 -24.35 6.00
N HIS A 183 0.05 -23.92 5.19
CA HIS A 183 -0.81 -24.82 4.43
C HIS A 183 -0.04 -25.70 3.43
N ILE A 184 0.94 -25.13 2.74
CA ILE A 184 1.81 -25.88 1.81
C ILE A 184 2.90 -26.69 2.54
N GLY A 185 2.87 -26.74 3.86
CA GLY A 185 3.82 -27.49 4.69
C GLY A 185 5.18 -26.82 4.88
N GLY A 186 5.32 -25.55 4.51
CA GLY A 186 6.50 -24.73 4.79
C GLY A 186 6.49 -24.19 6.22
N SER A 187 7.61 -23.65 6.67
CA SER A 187 7.76 -22.98 7.96
C SER A 187 7.76 -21.46 7.76
N PRO A 188 6.68 -20.74 8.12
CA PRO A 188 6.62 -19.29 7.93
C PRO A 188 7.56 -18.57 8.91
N ILE A 189 8.35 -17.64 8.40
CA ILE A 189 9.26 -16.81 9.18
C ILE A 189 8.87 -15.34 9.00
N ASN A 190 8.62 -14.64 10.10
CA ASN A 190 8.35 -13.21 10.08
C ASN A 190 9.67 -12.44 10.22
N LEU A 191 10.04 -11.70 9.16
CA LEU A 191 11.22 -10.84 9.15
C LEU A 191 10.86 -9.49 8.53
N ALA A 192 11.42 -8.40 9.08
CA ALA A 192 11.34 -7.09 8.46
C ALA A 192 11.97 -7.11 7.06
N PHE A 193 11.46 -6.30 6.15
CA PHE A 193 11.85 -6.34 4.73
C PHE A 193 13.37 -6.16 4.52
N ALA A 194 14.00 -5.24 5.26
CA ALA A 194 15.44 -4.99 5.16
C ALA A 194 16.31 -6.15 5.67
N GLU A 195 15.76 -7.06 6.47
CA GLU A 195 16.47 -8.21 7.03
C GLU A 195 16.47 -9.44 6.10
N VAL A 196 15.64 -9.41 5.04
CA VAL A 196 15.39 -10.59 4.20
C VAL A 196 16.61 -10.95 3.33
N GLN A 197 17.22 -9.97 2.66
CA GLN A 197 18.39 -10.23 1.81
C GLN A 197 19.54 -10.86 2.59
N PRO A 198 19.96 -10.32 3.77
CA PRO A 198 20.97 -10.98 4.60
C PRO A 198 20.55 -12.38 5.09
N ALA A 199 19.28 -12.58 5.41
CA ALA A 199 18.75 -13.88 5.85
C ALA A 199 18.76 -14.93 4.72
N LEU A 200 18.46 -14.53 3.47
CA LEU A 200 18.64 -15.38 2.29
C LEU A 200 20.11 -15.70 2.08
N ALA A 201 21.00 -14.70 2.14
CA ALA A 201 22.44 -14.88 1.93
C ALA A 201 23.06 -15.87 2.93
N SER A 202 22.71 -15.75 4.21
CA SER A 202 23.22 -16.61 5.28
C SER A 202 22.53 -17.97 5.41
N GLY A 203 21.41 -18.21 4.68
CA GLY A 203 20.63 -19.44 4.79
C GLY A 203 19.76 -19.57 6.04
N VAL A 204 19.49 -18.46 6.72
CA VAL A 204 18.51 -18.42 7.82
C VAL A 204 17.11 -18.70 7.29
N ILE A 205 16.82 -18.28 6.07
CA ILE A 205 15.62 -18.62 5.32
C ILE A 205 15.97 -19.21 3.96
N ASP A 206 15.10 -20.08 3.43
CA ASP A 206 15.28 -20.76 2.14
C ASP A 206 14.60 -19.99 1.02
N CYS A 207 13.43 -19.42 1.31
CA CYS A 207 12.60 -18.68 0.37
C CYS A 207 12.02 -17.42 1.03
N ALA A 208 11.51 -16.51 0.20
CA ALA A 208 10.81 -15.31 0.69
C ALA A 208 9.75 -14.85 -0.31
N ILE A 209 8.70 -14.19 0.18
CA ILE A 209 7.62 -13.63 -0.61
C ILE A 209 7.76 -12.11 -0.60
N THR A 210 7.81 -11.50 -1.79
CA THR A 210 7.77 -10.04 -2.00
C THR A 210 7.38 -9.68 -3.43
N GLY A 211 7.15 -8.40 -3.70
CA GLY A 211 6.91 -7.88 -5.04
C GLY A 211 8.04 -8.21 -6.01
N ALA A 212 7.71 -8.54 -7.26
CA ALA A 212 8.69 -8.95 -8.25
C ALA A 212 9.80 -7.90 -8.47
N LEU A 213 9.44 -6.61 -8.57
CA LEU A 213 10.41 -5.53 -8.68
C LEU A 213 11.04 -5.16 -7.34
N SER A 214 10.29 -5.29 -6.24
CA SER A 214 10.78 -5.00 -4.90
C SER A 214 11.96 -5.90 -4.52
N GLY A 215 11.88 -7.20 -4.83
CA GLY A 215 12.98 -8.13 -4.61
C GLY A 215 14.20 -7.82 -5.47
N TYR A 216 14.01 -7.42 -6.74
CA TYR A 216 15.10 -6.99 -7.60
C TYR A 216 15.80 -5.75 -7.03
N ARG A 217 15.07 -4.67 -6.74
CA ARG A 217 15.63 -3.42 -6.18
C ARG A 217 16.32 -3.61 -4.83
N SER A 218 15.90 -4.63 -4.07
CA SER A 218 16.53 -5.01 -2.79
C SER A 218 17.57 -6.12 -2.94
N LYS A 219 17.99 -6.40 -4.17
CA LYS A 219 19.09 -7.34 -4.50
C LYS A 219 18.88 -8.77 -4.00
N TRP A 220 17.62 -9.22 -3.89
CA TRP A 220 17.35 -10.59 -3.46
C TRP A 220 17.88 -11.63 -4.46
N HIS A 221 17.99 -11.26 -5.74
CA HIS A 221 18.57 -12.08 -6.81
C HIS A 221 20.06 -12.42 -6.59
N GLU A 222 20.78 -11.69 -5.72
CA GLU A 222 22.16 -12.06 -5.38
C GLU A 222 22.21 -13.37 -4.59
N SER A 223 21.19 -13.66 -3.80
CA SER A 223 21.09 -14.83 -2.91
C SER A 223 20.05 -15.84 -3.37
N ALA A 224 18.87 -15.41 -3.81
CA ALA A 224 17.87 -16.28 -4.43
C ALA A 224 18.21 -16.55 -5.90
N LYS A 225 18.03 -17.80 -6.33
CA LYS A 225 18.36 -18.23 -7.71
C LYS A 225 17.14 -18.65 -8.53
N PHE A 226 15.99 -18.78 -7.89
CA PHE A 226 14.74 -19.22 -8.50
C PHE A 226 13.61 -18.26 -8.12
N ILE A 227 12.73 -17.95 -9.09
CA ILE A 227 11.58 -17.08 -8.91
C ILE A 227 10.35 -17.71 -9.56
N SER A 228 9.23 -17.82 -8.84
CA SER A 228 7.93 -18.20 -9.40
C SER A 228 7.04 -16.97 -9.52
N PRO A 229 6.45 -16.70 -10.68
CA PRO A 229 5.63 -15.52 -10.94
C PRO A 229 4.21 -15.62 -10.38
N MET A 230 3.86 -16.70 -9.66
CA MET A 230 2.51 -16.86 -9.09
C MET A 230 2.17 -15.70 -8.16
N PRO A 231 1.10 -14.94 -8.42
CA PRO A 231 0.69 -13.84 -7.56
C PRO A 231 0.10 -14.39 -6.26
N ILE A 232 0.83 -14.22 -5.16
CA ILE A 232 0.37 -14.61 -3.82
C ILE A 232 -0.69 -13.60 -3.34
N ASN A 233 -0.32 -12.33 -3.30
CA ASN A 233 -1.12 -11.14 -3.04
C ASN A 233 -0.36 -9.91 -3.57
N PHE A 234 -0.64 -8.66 -3.13
CA PHE A 234 -0.03 -7.46 -3.74
C PHE A 234 0.73 -6.56 -2.76
N GLY A 235 0.55 -6.69 -1.46
CA GLY A 235 1.23 -5.86 -0.48
C GLY A 235 0.65 -4.45 -0.40
N LEU A 236 -0.62 -4.35 0.00
CA LEU A 236 -1.32 -3.07 0.13
C LEU A 236 -0.72 -2.21 1.23
N SER A 237 -0.65 -0.91 0.98
CA SER A 237 -0.26 0.13 1.93
C SER A 237 -1.37 1.19 2.06
N ALA A 238 -1.28 2.03 3.10
CA ALA A 238 -2.17 3.17 3.26
C ALA A 238 -1.42 4.41 3.69
N GLN A 239 -1.84 5.56 3.16
CA GLN A 239 -1.47 6.88 3.64
C GLN A 239 -2.42 7.26 4.77
N LEU A 240 -1.88 7.30 5.99
CA LEU A 240 -2.63 7.53 7.22
C LEU A 240 -2.17 8.81 7.91
N ALA A 241 -3.12 9.56 8.45
CA ALA A 241 -2.84 10.66 9.35
C ALA A 241 -3.42 10.39 10.74
N ASN A 242 -2.75 10.86 11.80
CA ASN A 242 -3.34 10.89 13.12
C ASN A 242 -4.58 11.79 13.10
N LEU A 243 -5.74 11.27 13.52
CA LEU A 243 -7.02 11.98 13.41
C LEU A 243 -7.06 13.28 14.23
N LYS A 244 -6.44 13.30 15.40
CA LYS A 244 -6.38 14.51 16.23
C LYS A 244 -5.57 15.59 15.53
N TRP A 245 -4.39 15.25 15.02
CA TRP A 245 -3.59 16.18 14.24
C TRP A 245 -4.32 16.63 12.96
N TRP A 246 -4.90 15.70 12.20
CA TRP A 246 -5.67 16.01 11.00
C TRP A 246 -6.75 17.06 11.24
N ASN A 247 -7.48 16.94 12.35
CA ASN A 247 -8.54 17.87 12.73
C ASN A 247 -8.04 19.26 13.16
N THR A 248 -6.72 19.45 13.37
CA THR A 248 -6.12 20.79 13.60
C THR A 248 -5.83 21.54 12.31
N LEU A 249 -5.84 20.85 11.16
CA LEU A 249 -5.58 21.48 9.87
C LEU A 249 -6.79 22.30 9.41
N ASP A 250 -6.49 23.42 8.72
CA ASP A 250 -7.51 24.20 8.05
C ASP A 250 -8.31 23.32 7.05
N PRO A 251 -9.64 23.45 6.98
CA PRO A 251 -10.47 22.66 6.06
C PRO A 251 -10.04 22.73 4.59
N LYS A 252 -9.48 23.86 4.13
CA LYS A 252 -8.94 24.00 2.77
C LYS A 252 -7.70 23.12 2.57
N VAL A 253 -6.83 23.03 3.60
CA VAL A 253 -5.65 22.14 3.57
C VAL A 253 -6.09 20.69 3.60
N GLN A 254 -7.07 20.33 4.42
CA GLN A 254 -7.64 18.98 4.44
C GLN A 254 -8.20 18.58 3.05
N ALA A 255 -8.98 19.46 2.43
CA ALA A 255 -9.55 19.22 1.10
C ALA A 255 -8.45 19.08 0.03
N PHE A 256 -7.43 19.95 0.06
CA PHE A 256 -6.28 19.89 -0.83
C PHE A 256 -5.53 18.55 -0.71
N LEU A 257 -5.18 18.16 0.52
CA LEU A 257 -4.46 16.92 0.77
C LEU A 257 -5.29 15.70 0.38
N THR A 258 -6.58 15.67 0.73
CA THR A 258 -7.48 14.57 0.36
C THR A 258 -7.54 14.39 -1.15
N THR A 259 -7.72 15.48 -1.91
CA THR A 259 -7.80 15.44 -3.37
C THR A 259 -6.49 14.96 -4.00
N ASN A 260 -5.36 15.51 -3.55
CA ASN A 260 -4.08 15.21 -4.18
C ASN A 260 -3.52 13.85 -3.76
N LEU A 261 -3.78 13.36 -2.55
CA LEU A 261 -3.41 12.00 -2.14
C LEU A 261 -4.23 10.93 -2.88
N ARG A 262 -5.47 11.23 -3.30
CA ARG A 262 -6.21 10.35 -4.23
C ARG A 262 -5.53 10.25 -5.60
N LYS A 263 -5.05 11.36 -6.15
CA LYS A 263 -4.27 11.35 -7.41
C LYS A 263 -2.96 10.57 -7.26
N LEU A 264 -2.29 10.71 -6.09
CA LEU A 264 -1.10 9.91 -5.78
C LEU A 264 -1.43 8.42 -5.76
N GLU A 265 -2.51 8.03 -5.10
CA GLU A 265 -2.99 6.65 -5.08
C GLU A 265 -3.20 6.11 -6.48
N ASP A 266 -3.97 6.81 -7.33
CA ASP A 266 -4.22 6.39 -8.71
C ASP A 266 -2.89 6.17 -9.47
N SER A 267 -1.93 7.07 -9.30
CA SER A 267 -0.62 6.98 -9.94
C SER A 267 0.22 5.78 -9.43
N ILE A 268 0.08 5.42 -8.16
CA ILE A 268 0.74 4.24 -7.57
C ILE A 268 0.13 2.95 -8.13
N PHE A 269 -1.20 2.85 -8.19
CA PHE A 269 -1.87 1.70 -8.77
C PHE A 269 -1.51 1.54 -10.25
N ASP A 270 -1.49 2.63 -11.04
CA ASP A 270 -1.10 2.59 -12.45
C ASP A 270 0.34 2.11 -12.65
N GLN A 271 1.27 2.56 -11.81
CA GLN A 271 2.65 2.08 -11.81
C GLN A 271 2.72 0.57 -11.51
N ALA A 272 2.02 0.12 -10.49
CA ALA A 272 2.07 -1.28 -10.03
C ALA A 272 1.58 -2.28 -11.09
N LYS A 273 0.66 -1.88 -11.98
CA LYS A 273 0.13 -2.72 -13.08
C LYS A 273 1.24 -3.26 -14.00
N THR A 274 2.29 -2.51 -14.23
CA THR A 274 3.40 -2.88 -15.13
C THR A 274 4.61 -3.45 -14.39
N GLU A 275 4.79 -3.10 -13.13
CA GLU A 275 6.00 -3.41 -12.38
C GLU A 275 6.17 -4.89 -12.04
N THR A 276 5.11 -5.70 -12.04
CA THR A 276 5.24 -7.16 -11.89
C THR A 276 6.06 -7.74 -13.04
N GLN A 277 5.71 -7.40 -14.28
CA GLN A 277 6.43 -7.90 -15.45
C GLN A 277 7.85 -7.31 -15.51
N THR A 278 8.01 -6.00 -15.25
CA THR A 278 9.34 -5.36 -15.17
C THR A 278 10.23 -6.08 -14.17
N GLY A 279 9.71 -6.38 -12.97
CA GLY A 279 10.46 -7.09 -11.95
C GLY A 279 10.85 -8.51 -12.37
N LEU A 280 9.95 -9.26 -13.01
CA LEU A 280 10.25 -10.59 -13.55
C LEU A 280 11.32 -10.52 -14.62
N ASP A 281 11.25 -9.59 -15.55
CA ASP A 281 12.23 -9.42 -16.62
C ASP A 281 13.61 -9.05 -16.06
N CYS A 282 13.67 -8.11 -15.11
CA CYS A 282 14.90 -7.74 -14.42
C CYS A 282 15.55 -8.90 -13.66
N ASN A 283 14.75 -9.75 -13.01
CA ASN A 283 15.27 -10.89 -12.25
C ASN A 283 15.74 -12.04 -13.15
N THR A 284 15.18 -12.19 -14.39
CA THR A 284 15.37 -13.40 -15.21
C THR A 284 16.23 -13.20 -16.45
N GLY A 285 17.00 -12.12 -16.51
CA GLY A 285 17.98 -11.91 -17.57
C GLY A 285 17.42 -11.27 -18.84
N LYS A 286 16.17 -10.78 -18.82
CA LYS A 286 15.60 -10.02 -19.93
C LYS A 286 15.93 -8.53 -19.82
N ALA A 287 15.44 -7.72 -20.78
CA ALA A 287 15.62 -6.27 -20.75
C ALA A 287 15.07 -5.68 -19.44
N CYS A 288 15.91 -4.94 -18.72
CA CYS A 288 15.59 -4.35 -17.43
C CYS A 288 15.81 -2.85 -17.46
N SER A 289 14.75 -2.08 -17.22
CA SER A 289 14.80 -0.61 -17.14
C SER A 289 15.38 -0.10 -15.81
N GLU A 290 15.55 -0.98 -14.82
CA GLU A 290 15.92 -0.63 -13.45
C GLU A 290 17.42 -0.84 -13.15
N GLY A 291 18.16 -1.40 -14.09
CA GLY A 291 19.59 -1.66 -13.95
C GLY A 291 20.04 -2.93 -14.71
N PRO A 292 21.22 -3.48 -14.38
CA PRO A 292 21.71 -4.70 -15.00
C PRO A 292 20.78 -5.89 -14.71
N PRO A 293 20.35 -6.67 -15.71
CA PRO A 293 19.48 -7.82 -15.48
C PRO A 293 20.18 -8.89 -14.63
N ALA A 294 19.45 -9.51 -13.73
CA ALA A 294 19.91 -10.67 -12.97
C ALA A 294 19.73 -11.97 -13.78
N ALA A 295 20.17 -13.11 -13.23
CA ALA A 295 20.16 -14.41 -13.92
C ALA A 295 19.37 -15.48 -13.14
N MET A 296 18.25 -15.10 -12.52
CA MET A 296 17.41 -16.07 -11.81
C MET A 296 16.68 -16.99 -12.79
N LYS A 297 16.43 -18.21 -12.37
CA LYS A 297 15.63 -19.18 -13.13
C LYS A 297 14.15 -18.97 -12.84
N LEU A 298 13.36 -18.73 -13.87
CA LEU A 298 11.91 -18.68 -13.78
C LEU A 298 11.35 -20.07 -13.55
N VAL A 299 10.54 -20.23 -12.50
CA VAL A 299 9.75 -21.44 -12.23
C VAL A 299 8.34 -21.20 -12.72
N PRO A 300 7.89 -21.82 -13.81
CA PRO A 300 6.55 -21.61 -14.35
C PRO A 300 5.47 -21.98 -13.32
N VAL A 301 4.36 -21.25 -13.35
CA VAL A 301 3.18 -21.61 -12.55
C VAL A 301 2.48 -22.79 -13.22
N THR A 302 2.26 -23.84 -12.45
CA THR A 302 1.54 -25.03 -12.94
C THR A 302 0.02 -24.90 -12.70
N PRO A 303 -0.84 -25.65 -13.41
CA PRO A 303 -2.26 -25.73 -13.08
C PRO A 303 -2.53 -26.20 -11.64
N GLU A 304 -1.65 -27.05 -11.10
CA GLU A 304 -1.68 -27.52 -9.71
C GLU A 304 -1.42 -26.37 -8.73
N ASP A 305 -0.48 -25.47 -9.02
CA ASP A 305 -0.18 -24.30 -8.20
C ASP A 305 -1.37 -23.31 -8.16
N GLU A 306 -2.01 -23.08 -9.30
CA GLU A 306 -3.21 -22.22 -9.38
C GLU A 306 -4.39 -22.84 -8.62
N ALA A 307 -4.59 -24.15 -8.72
CA ALA A 307 -5.61 -24.86 -7.96
C ALA A 307 -5.31 -24.76 -6.47
N LEU A 308 -4.07 -24.98 -6.05
CA LEU A 308 -3.62 -24.87 -4.67
C LEU A 308 -3.86 -23.47 -4.10
N ARG A 309 -3.53 -22.41 -4.86
CA ARG A 309 -3.75 -21.02 -4.46
C ARG A 309 -5.23 -20.70 -4.24
N LYS A 310 -6.10 -21.14 -5.16
CA LYS A 310 -7.55 -20.95 -5.06
C LYS A 310 -8.16 -21.75 -3.89
N ASP A 311 -7.75 -22.99 -3.73
CA ASP A 311 -8.18 -23.85 -2.64
C ASP A 311 -7.73 -23.29 -1.27
N ALA A 312 -6.51 -22.78 -1.19
CA ALA A 312 -5.99 -22.15 0.01
C ALA A 312 -6.88 -20.98 0.48
N LEU A 313 -7.35 -20.11 -0.45
CA LEU A 313 -8.22 -19.00 -0.09
C LEU A 313 -9.42 -19.47 0.73
N THR A 314 -10.19 -20.43 0.21
CA THR A 314 -11.44 -20.85 0.84
C THR A 314 -11.25 -21.80 2.02
N LYS A 315 -10.28 -22.71 1.94
CA LYS A 315 -10.09 -23.77 2.95
C LYS A 315 -9.24 -23.33 4.14
N VAL A 316 -8.38 -22.30 3.96
CA VAL A 316 -7.39 -21.91 4.97
C VAL A 316 -7.40 -20.42 5.26
N ILE A 317 -7.28 -19.56 4.22
CA ILE A 317 -7.06 -18.14 4.41
C ILE A 317 -8.30 -17.45 4.98
N LEU A 318 -9.47 -17.67 4.39
CA LEU A 318 -10.72 -17.09 4.88
C LEU A 318 -11.09 -17.59 6.29
N PRO A 319 -10.99 -18.90 6.63
CA PRO A 319 -11.17 -19.37 8.00
C PRO A 319 -10.16 -18.77 9.00
N ALA A 320 -8.88 -18.71 8.65
CA ALA A 320 -7.84 -18.09 9.48
C ALA A 320 -8.05 -16.59 9.68
N PHE A 321 -8.48 -15.89 8.65
CA PHE A 321 -8.87 -14.49 8.75
C PHE A 321 -10.09 -14.31 9.66
N ALA A 322 -11.15 -15.10 9.48
CA ALA A 322 -12.36 -15.08 10.30
C ALA A 322 -12.07 -15.29 11.79
N SER A 323 -11.22 -16.26 12.10
CA SER A 323 -10.83 -16.58 13.49
C SER A 323 -10.16 -15.40 14.19
N ARG A 324 -9.37 -14.57 13.45
CA ARG A 324 -8.70 -13.38 14.01
C ARG A 324 -9.62 -12.16 14.00
N CYS A 325 -10.45 -12.03 12.99
CA CYS A 325 -11.28 -10.86 12.73
C CYS A 325 -12.52 -10.79 13.65
N GLY A 326 -13.09 -11.93 14.01
CA GLY A 326 -14.30 -12.02 14.81
C GLY A 326 -15.61 -11.80 14.01
N ALA A 327 -16.74 -12.08 14.65
CA ALA A 327 -18.04 -12.15 13.97
C ALA A 327 -18.50 -10.84 13.30
N GLU A 328 -18.33 -9.70 13.94
CA GLU A 328 -18.69 -8.39 13.40
C GLU A 328 -17.90 -8.06 12.13
N CYS A 329 -16.59 -8.29 12.19
CA CYS A 329 -15.71 -8.08 11.05
C CYS A 329 -16.04 -9.03 9.89
N VAL A 330 -16.32 -10.30 10.17
CA VAL A 330 -16.75 -11.29 9.16
C VAL A 330 -18.06 -10.86 8.49
N THR A 331 -19.05 -10.41 9.28
CA THR A 331 -20.31 -9.88 8.75
C THR A 331 -20.06 -8.70 7.82
N THR A 332 -19.22 -7.77 8.25
CA THR A 332 -18.83 -6.59 7.47
C THR A 332 -18.11 -6.98 6.18
N TRP A 333 -17.15 -7.91 6.25
CA TRP A 333 -16.42 -8.41 5.10
C TRP A 333 -17.34 -9.10 4.09
N ASN A 334 -18.23 -9.98 4.57
CA ASN A 334 -19.20 -10.69 3.74
C ASN A 334 -20.19 -9.76 3.03
N GLY A 335 -20.61 -8.67 3.71
CA GLY A 335 -21.52 -7.67 3.16
C GLY A 335 -20.87 -6.64 2.22
N THR A 336 -19.54 -6.65 2.10
CA THR A 336 -18.78 -5.72 1.24
C THR A 336 -17.96 -6.49 0.22
N ILE A 337 -16.75 -6.88 0.57
CA ILE A 337 -15.81 -7.60 -0.31
C ILE A 337 -16.41 -8.94 -0.76
N GLY A 338 -17.00 -9.67 0.18
CA GLY A 338 -17.59 -10.99 -0.07
C GLY A 338 -18.74 -10.94 -1.05
N GLU A 339 -19.61 -9.94 -0.92
CA GLU A 339 -20.70 -9.71 -1.88
C GLU A 339 -20.19 -9.33 -3.26
N PHE A 340 -19.19 -8.42 -3.30
CA PHE A 340 -18.59 -7.96 -4.56
C PHE A 340 -17.89 -9.08 -5.34
N LEU A 341 -17.11 -9.93 -4.65
CA LEU A 341 -16.35 -11.03 -5.25
C LEU A 341 -17.17 -12.34 -5.36
N LYS A 342 -18.38 -12.37 -4.80
CA LYS A 342 -19.22 -13.59 -4.69
C LYS A 342 -18.51 -14.73 -3.95
N VAL A 343 -17.74 -14.38 -2.93
CA VAL A 343 -17.05 -15.30 -2.02
C VAL A 343 -17.49 -14.98 -0.61
N LYS A 344 -17.80 -15.98 0.20
CA LYS A 344 -18.22 -15.74 1.59
C LYS A 344 -17.41 -16.55 2.57
N ILE A 345 -17.16 -15.95 3.72
CA ILE A 345 -16.57 -16.62 4.87
C ILE A 345 -17.67 -17.39 5.60
N GLY A 346 -17.44 -18.68 5.87
CA GLY A 346 -18.37 -19.50 6.65
C GLY A 346 -19.50 -20.15 5.83
N GLN A 347 -19.35 -20.22 4.52
CA GLN A 347 -20.25 -21.00 3.64
C GLN A 347 -19.51 -22.16 2.99
#